data_8157ee2851fe0f64faed661249caff99
#
_entry.id   8157ee2851fe0f64faed661249caff99
#
_cell.length_a   1.000
_cell.length_b   1.000
_cell.length_c   1.000
_cell.angle_alpha   90.00
_cell.angle_beta   90.00
_cell.angle_gamma   90.00
#
_symmetry.space_group_name_H-M   'P 1'
#
loop_
_entity.id
_entity.type
_entity.pdbx_description
1 polymer ?
#
loop_
_entity_poly.entity_id
_entity_poly.type
_entity_poly.pdbx_seq_one_letter_code
_entity_poly.pdbx_strand_id
1 'polypeptide(L)'
;MKAVIDTIDPKEVAKFEAMADEWWDPDGKFKPLHMLNPCRLDYIVSQIALEFDRDVKSKEPFKGLNILDIGCGGGLLCEPMARLGATVVGVDAAERNIPVAKAHANRSSLSIDYRVGTAEELVESGS
;
A
#
# COMPACT_ATOMS: atom_id res chain seq x y z
N MET A 1 5.27 -18.56 -17.61
CA MET A 1 5.33 -17.94 -17.96
C MET A 1 5.29 -16.82 -18.20
N LYS A 2 5.46 -16.36 -18.12
CA LYS A 2 5.25 -15.40 -18.42
C LYS A 2 5.40 -14.41 -19.16
N ALA A 3 5.61 -14.54 -19.50
CA ALA A 3 5.61 -13.78 -20.76
C ALA A 3 4.78 -12.54 -20.64
N VAL A 4 4.17 -12.45 -19.59
CA VAL A 4 3.33 -11.32 -19.24
C VAL A 4 4.06 -10.00 -19.38
N ILE A 5 5.34 -10.03 -19.16
CA ILE A 5 6.18 -8.85 -19.23
C ILE A 5 6.12 -8.19 -20.59
N ASP A 6 5.99 -9.00 -21.62
CA ASP A 6 6.00 -8.51 -22.99
C ASP A 6 4.77 -7.68 -23.33
N THR A 7 3.76 -7.75 -22.49
CA THR A 7 2.51 -7.07 -22.76
C THR A 7 2.40 -5.70 -22.08
N ILE A 8 3.46 -5.26 -21.43
CA ILE A 8 3.44 -3.95 -20.78
C ILE A 8 3.39 -2.86 -21.84
N ASP A 9 2.30 -2.12 -21.81
CA ASP A 9 2.06 -1.01 -22.73
C ASP A 9 2.51 0.28 -22.06
N PRO A 10 3.46 1.03 -22.66
CA PRO A 10 3.89 2.29 -22.09
C PRO A 10 2.77 3.30 -21.85
N LYS A 11 1.73 3.25 -22.68
CA LYS A 11 0.57 4.14 -22.51
C LYS A 11 -0.22 3.78 -21.26
N GLU A 12 -0.34 2.48 -20.95
CA GLU A 12 -1.03 2.04 -19.74
C GLU A 12 -0.21 2.38 -18.50
N VAL A 13 1.10 2.21 -18.57
CA VAL A 13 1.98 2.58 -17.47
C VAL A 13 1.84 4.06 -17.16
N ALA A 14 1.86 4.91 -18.19
CA ALA A 14 1.70 6.35 -18.01
C ALA A 14 0.33 6.69 -17.42
N LYS A 15 -0.71 5.96 -17.83
CA LYS A 15 -2.05 6.16 -17.30
C LYS A 15 -2.11 5.85 -15.82
N PHE A 16 -1.52 4.72 -15.39
CA PHE A 16 -1.52 4.35 -13.99
C PHE A 16 -0.67 5.29 -13.13
N GLU A 17 0.43 5.80 -13.71
CA GLU A 17 1.23 6.79 -13.00
C GLU A 17 0.47 8.10 -12.82
N ALA A 18 -0.29 8.53 -13.84
CA ALA A 18 -1.13 9.71 -13.72
C ALA A 18 -2.21 9.52 -12.66
N MET A 19 -2.80 8.33 -12.59
CA MET A 19 -3.78 8.01 -11.56
C MET A 19 -3.13 7.98 -10.17
N ALA A 20 -1.90 7.51 -10.08
CA ALA A 20 -1.16 7.53 -8.82
C ALA A 20 -0.91 8.95 -8.35
N ASP A 21 -0.55 9.86 -9.27
CA ASP A 21 -0.39 11.27 -8.93
C ASP A 21 -1.67 11.86 -8.38
N GLU A 22 -2.82 11.47 -8.94
CA GLU A 22 -4.12 11.93 -8.46
C GLU A 22 -4.43 11.40 -7.06
N TRP A 23 -4.20 10.10 -6.83
CA TRP A 23 -4.40 9.49 -5.52
C TRP A 23 -3.55 10.14 -4.44
N TRP A 24 -2.31 10.49 -4.79
CA TRP A 24 -1.33 11.01 -3.84
C TRP A 24 -1.29 12.52 -3.77
N ASP A 25 -2.15 13.21 -4.50
CA ASP A 25 -2.27 14.66 -4.45
C ASP A 25 -3.10 15.08 -3.22
N PRO A 26 -2.48 15.70 -2.21
CA PRO A 26 -3.20 16.06 -0.99
C PRO A 26 -4.24 17.16 -1.20
N ASP A 27 -4.19 17.85 -2.33
CA ASP A 27 -5.14 18.91 -2.65
C ASP A 27 -6.11 18.51 -3.75
N GLY A 28 -6.06 17.25 -4.22
CA GLY A 28 -6.91 16.74 -5.27
C GLY A 28 -8.20 16.13 -4.73
N LYS A 29 -8.80 15.27 -5.54
CA LYS A 29 -10.10 14.66 -5.18
C LYS A 29 -10.03 13.71 -3.98
N PHE A 30 -8.83 13.24 -3.62
CA PHE A 30 -8.64 12.39 -2.45
C PHE A 30 -8.23 13.18 -1.21
N LYS A 31 -8.37 14.49 -1.25
CA LYS A 31 -8.04 15.36 -0.12
C LYS A 31 -8.61 14.88 1.22
N PRO A 32 -9.88 14.44 1.31
CA PRO A 32 -10.42 13.97 2.59
C PRO A 32 -9.60 12.82 3.19
N LEU A 33 -9.09 11.91 2.37
CA LEU A 33 -8.25 10.81 2.83
C LEU A 33 -6.91 11.33 3.36
N HIS A 34 -6.33 12.31 2.68
CA HIS A 34 -5.06 12.90 3.10
C HIS A 34 -5.20 13.68 4.40
N MET A 35 -6.34 14.30 4.62
CA MET A 35 -6.60 15.01 5.87
C MET A 35 -6.76 14.04 7.04
N LEU A 36 -7.36 12.89 6.80
CA LEU A 36 -7.60 11.89 7.83
C LEU A 36 -6.37 11.02 8.11
N ASN A 37 -5.55 10.80 7.09
CA ASN A 37 -4.47 9.81 7.14
C ASN A 37 -3.45 10.01 8.27
N PRO A 38 -2.96 11.23 8.55
CA PRO A 38 -1.99 11.40 9.64
C PRO A 38 -2.52 10.93 10.99
N CYS A 39 -3.79 11.20 11.27
CA CYS A 39 -4.43 10.77 12.50
C CYS A 39 -4.57 9.25 12.56
N ARG A 40 -5.00 8.63 11.44
CA ARG A 40 -5.10 7.18 11.33
C ARG A 40 -3.74 6.51 11.53
N LEU A 41 -2.72 7.05 10.88
CA LEU A 41 -1.36 6.52 10.96
C LEU A 41 -0.83 6.60 12.39
N ASP A 42 -1.02 7.73 13.03
CA ASP A 42 -0.57 7.91 14.41
C ASP A 42 -1.19 6.87 15.32
N TYR A 43 -2.50 6.67 15.21
CA TYR A 43 -3.21 5.69 16.01
C TYR A 43 -2.73 4.27 15.72
N ILE A 44 -2.66 3.89 14.44
CA ILE A 44 -2.27 2.53 14.03
C ILE A 44 -0.83 2.24 14.45
N VAL A 45 0.07 3.16 14.18
CA VAL A 45 1.49 2.99 14.54
C VAL A 45 1.64 2.82 16.05
N SER A 46 0.93 3.65 16.82
CA SER A 46 0.99 3.58 18.28
C SER A 46 0.48 2.24 18.80
N GLN A 47 -0.63 1.74 18.23
CA GLN A 47 -1.20 0.47 18.66
C GLN A 47 -0.31 -0.71 18.30
N ILE A 48 0.27 -0.72 17.12
CA ILE A 48 1.18 -1.78 16.70
C ILE A 48 2.44 -1.77 17.56
N ALA A 49 2.99 -0.60 17.80
CA ALA A 49 4.20 -0.46 18.61
C ALA A 49 3.97 -0.97 20.03
N LEU A 50 2.80 -0.66 20.59
CA LEU A 50 2.45 -1.11 21.93
C LEU A 50 2.29 -2.62 21.99
N GLU A 51 1.55 -3.19 21.03
CA GLU A 51 1.25 -4.62 20.99
C GLU A 51 2.51 -5.47 20.80
N PHE A 52 3.43 -5.02 19.96
CA PHE A 52 4.63 -5.77 19.62
C PHE A 52 5.89 -5.25 20.32
N ASP A 53 5.73 -4.35 21.26
CA ASP A 53 6.83 -3.78 22.04
C ASP A 53 7.93 -3.21 21.14
N ARG A 54 7.54 -2.27 20.29
CA ARG A 54 8.45 -1.62 19.35
C ARG A 54 8.67 -0.16 19.73
N ASP A 55 9.90 0.30 19.55
CA ASP A 55 10.25 1.70 19.79
C ASP A 55 10.11 2.47 18.47
N VAL A 56 9.09 3.33 18.40
CA VAL A 56 8.80 4.09 17.19
C VAL A 56 9.93 5.04 16.80
N LYS A 57 10.86 5.30 17.71
CA LYS A 57 12.01 6.17 17.43
C LYS A 57 13.16 5.41 16.81
N SER A 58 13.09 4.09 16.77
CA SER A 58 14.14 3.29 16.14
C SER A 58 14.07 3.47 14.63
N LYS A 59 15.14 3.04 13.93
CA LYS A 59 15.25 3.25 12.49
C LYS A 59 14.21 2.50 11.68
N GLU A 60 13.94 1.25 12.04
CA GLU A 60 12.95 0.41 11.39
C GLU A 60 12.11 -0.28 12.46
N PRO A 61 11.19 0.47 13.09
CA PRO A 61 10.46 -0.07 14.25
C PRO A 61 9.62 -1.30 13.94
N PHE A 62 9.18 -1.48 12.69
CA PHE A 62 8.31 -2.59 12.32
C PHE A 62 9.03 -3.70 11.55
N LYS A 63 10.34 -3.68 11.56
CA LYS A 63 11.11 -4.75 10.92
C LYS A 63 10.71 -6.10 11.49
N GLY A 64 10.42 -7.06 10.62
CA GLY A 64 9.99 -8.40 11.02
C GLY A 64 8.51 -8.57 11.22
N LEU A 65 7.74 -7.48 11.17
CA LEU A 65 6.28 -7.56 11.27
C LEU A 65 5.67 -7.71 9.88
N ASN A 66 4.60 -8.48 9.80
CA ASN A 66 3.81 -8.65 8.59
C ASN A 66 2.49 -7.92 8.74
N ILE A 67 2.17 -7.06 7.78
CA ILE A 67 0.95 -6.26 7.82
C ILE A 67 0.13 -6.54 6.56
N LEU A 68 -1.16 -6.76 6.76
CA LEU A 68 -2.13 -6.95 5.69
C LEU A 68 -3.10 -5.77 5.72
N ASP A 69 -3.17 -5.03 4.62
CA ASP A 69 -4.10 -3.92 4.48
C ASP A 69 -5.18 -4.30 3.46
N ILE A 70 -6.38 -4.53 3.94
CA ILE A 70 -7.52 -4.90 3.10
C ILE A 70 -8.27 -3.62 2.72
N GLY A 71 -8.51 -3.44 1.41
CA GLY A 71 -9.06 -2.20 0.90
C GLY A 71 -7.97 -1.13 0.78
N CYS A 72 -6.80 -1.51 0.30
CA CYS A 72 -5.62 -0.66 0.32
C CYS A 72 -5.68 0.56 -0.62
N GLY A 73 -6.55 0.56 -1.62
CA GLY A 73 -6.65 1.67 -2.56
C GLY A 73 -5.34 1.98 -3.25
N GLY A 74 -4.96 3.24 -3.25
CA GLY A 74 -3.71 3.71 -3.86
C GLY A 74 -2.46 3.54 -3.01
N GLY A 75 -2.58 2.94 -1.83
CA GLY A 75 -1.42 2.64 -0.99
C GLY A 75 -1.10 3.66 0.10
N LEU A 76 -2.04 4.54 0.42
CA LEU A 76 -1.80 5.62 1.39
C LEU A 76 -1.42 5.11 2.79
N LEU A 77 -1.86 3.91 3.15
CA LEU A 77 -1.51 3.32 4.43
C LEU A 77 -0.35 2.32 4.28
N CYS A 78 -0.34 1.56 3.19
CA CYS A 78 0.71 0.56 2.95
C CYS A 78 2.11 1.16 2.90
N GLU A 79 2.27 2.28 2.20
CA GLU A 79 3.60 2.86 2.03
C GLU A 79 4.23 3.32 3.34
N PRO A 80 3.52 4.05 4.21
CA PRO A 80 4.10 4.41 5.52
C PRO A 80 4.50 3.19 6.34
N MET A 81 3.70 2.12 6.30
CA MET A 81 4.02 0.90 7.03
C MET A 81 5.29 0.25 6.50
N ALA A 82 5.43 0.21 5.17
CA ALA A 82 6.63 -0.33 4.54
C ALA A 82 7.86 0.50 4.87
N ARG A 83 7.72 1.83 4.94
CA ARG A 83 8.81 2.71 5.33
C ARG A 83 9.29 2.45 6.76
N LEU A 84 8.40 2.01 7.62
CA LEU A 84 8.74 1.66 9.00
C LEU A 84 9.39 0.28 9.11
N GLY A 85 9.53 -0.42 8.01
CA GLY A 85 10.24 -1.70 7.95
C GLY A 85 9.35 -2.92 7.88
N ALA A 86 8.03 -2.78 7.93
CA ALA A 86 7.11 -3.91 7.86
C ALA A 86 7.12 -4.54 6.47
N THR A 87 6.83 -5.83 6.44
CA THR A 87 6.52 -6.55 5.21
C THR A 87 5.03 -6.39 4.98
N VAL A 88 4.64 -5.72 3.89
CA VAL A 88 3.25 -5.32 3.68
C VAL A 88 2.63 -6.03 2.48
N VAL A 89 1.42 -6.54 2.69
CA VAL A 89 0.55 -7.03 1.62
C VAL A 89 -0.66 -6.13 1.58
N GLY A 90 -0.93 -5.54 0.43
CA GLY A 90 -2.11 -4.71 0.22
C GLY A 90 -3.08 -5.41 -0.71
N VAL A 91 -4.34 -5.43 -0.35
CA VAL A 91 -5.38 -6.12 -1.12
C VAL A 91 -6.53 -5.15 -1.39
N ASP A 92 -7.03 -5.15 -2.61
CA ASP A 92 -8.18 -4.34 -2.96
C ASP A 92 -9.02 -5.08 -4.00
N ALA A 93 -10.34 -5.06 -3.82
CA ALA A 93 -11.26 -5.71 -4.75
C ALA A 93 -11.34 -4.95 -6.07
N ALA A 94 -11.04 -3.66 -6.07
CA ALA A 94 -11.05 -2.87 -7.30
C ALA A 94 -9.74 -3.08 -8.05
N GLU A 95 -9.80 -3.85 -9.12
CA GLU A 95 -8.63 -4.20 -9.93
C GLU A 95 -7.79 -2.99 -10.33
N ARG A 96 -8.44 -1.90 -10.68
CA ARG A 96 -7.76 -0.71 -11.20
C ARG A 96 -6.88 -0.03 -10.14
N ASN A 97 -7.16 -0.23 -8.86
CA ASN A 97 -6.38 0.39 -7.80
C ASN A 97 -5.01 -0.27 -7.63
N ILE A 98 -4.90 -1.54 -7.94
CA ILE A 98 -3.64 -2.27 -7.73
C ILE A 98 -2.50 -1.76 -8.62
N PRO A 99 -2.68 -1.61 -9.94
CA PRO A 99 -1.61 -1.03 -10.75
C PRO A 99 -1.23 0.40 -10.32
N VAL A 100 -2.21 1.16 -9.85
CA VAL A 100 -1.99 2.52 -9.35
C VAL A 100 -1.09 2.49 -8.11
N ALA A 101 -1.42 1.62 -7.15
CA ALA A 101 -0.63 1.48 -5.94
C ALA A 101 0.79 1.00 -6.24
N LYS A 102 0.92 0.02 -7.15
CA LYS A 102 2.22 -0.50 -7.57
C LYS A 102 3.08 0.59 -8.22
N ALA A 103 2.47 1.41 -9.08
CA ALA A 103 3.20 2.47 -9.76
C ALA A 103 3.81 3.46 -8.77
N HIS A 104 3.03 3.87 -7.78
CA HIS A 104 3.53 4.80 -6.78
C HIS A 104 4.59 4.17 -5.88
N ALA A 105 4.37 2.94 -5.42
CA ALA A 105 5.35 2.23 -4.58
C ALA A 105 6.68 2.06 -5.30
N ASN A 106 6.62 1.71 -6.58
CA ASN A 106 7.81 1.55 -7.40
C ASN A 106 8.58 2.87 -7.51
N ARG A 107 7.87 3.97 -7.73
CA ARG A 107 8.45 5.29 -7.80
C ARG A 107 9.09 5.71 -6.47
N SER A 108 8.52 5.24 -5.36
CA SER A 108 9.01 5.50 -4.01
C SER A 108 10.07 4.51 -3.55
N SER A 109 10.46 3.58 -4.41
CA SER A 109 11.44 2.53 -4.10
C SER A 109 11.02 1.64 -2.94
N LEU A 110 9.73 1.38 -2.82
CA LEU A 110 9.18 0.50 -1.78
C LEU A 110 8.76 -0.82 -2.39
N SER A 111 8.98 -1.91 -1.66
CA SER A 111 8.58 -3.24 -2.05
C SER A 111 7.35 -3.64 -1.25
N ILE A 112 6.20 -3.67 -1.92
CA ILE A 112 4.92 -4.01 -1.30
C ILE A 112 4.24 -5.04 -2.20
N ASP A 113 3.68 -6.08 -1.60
CA ASP A 113 2.95 -7.11 -2.33
C ASP A 113 1.49 -6.69 -2.45
N TYR A 114 1.13 -6.14 -3.62
CA TYR A 114 -0.25 -5.74 -3.89
C TYR A 114 -0.99 -6.80 -4.68
N ARG A 115 -2.18 -7.15 -4.21
CA ARG A 115 -3.01 -8.20 -4.83
C ARG A 115 -4.44 -7.72 -5.02
N VAL A 116 -5.04 -8.14 -6.14
CA VAL A 116 -6.48 -7.94 -6.36
C VAL A 116 -7.22 -9.05 -5.62
N GLY A 117 -8.24 -8.70 -4.87
CA GLY A 117 -9.04 -9.71 -4.19
C GLY A 117 -9.82 -9.15 -3.01
N THR A 118 -10.43 -10.05 -2.28
CA THR A 118 -11.21 -9.74 -1.09
C THR A 118 -10.66 -10.50 0.11
N ALA A 119 -11.11 -10.12 1.31
CA ALA A 119 -10.74 -10.82 2.53
C ALA A 119 -11.16 -12.30 2.46
N GLU A 120 -12.34 -12.56 1.92
CA GLU A 120 -12.87 -13.92 1.79
C GLU A 120 -11.99 -14.77 0.88
N GLU A 121 -11.54 -14.21 -0.23
CA GLU A 121 -10.67 -14.93 -1.17
C GLU A 121 -9.34 -15.27 -0.52
N LEU A 122 -8.81 -14.39 0.30
CA LEU A 122 -7.57 -14.65 1.03
C LEU A 122 -7.74 -15.80 2.01
N VAL A 123 -8.85 -15.82 2.73
CA VAL A 123 -9.15 -16.90 3.69
C VAL A 123 -9.27 -18.23 2.95
N GLU A 124 -9.98 -18.24 1.81
CA GLU A 124 -10.17 -19.45 1.02
C GLU A 124 -8.85 -19.98 0.46
N SER A 125 -7.94 -19.09 0.10
CA SER A 125 -6.64 -19.51 -0.44
C SER A 125 -5.65 -19.95 0.64
N GLY A 126 -6.00 -19.77 1.91
CA GLY A 126 -5.12 -20.11 3.01
C GLY A 126 -3.98 -19.13 3.23
N SER A 127 -4.10 -17.94 2.68
CA SER A 127 -3.04 -16.93 2.75
C SER A 127 -3.13 -16.07 3.98
#